data_787a0fe53f62b6c152efbb43e9ef8171
#
_entry.id   787a0fe53f62b6c152efbb43e9ef8171
#
_cell.length_a   1.000
_cell.length_b   1.000
_cell.length_c   1.000
_cell.angle_alpha   90.00
_cell.angle_beta   90.00
_cell.angle_gamma   90.00
#
_symmetry.space_group_name_H-M   'P 1'
#
loop_
_entity.id
_entity.type
_entity.pdbx_description
1 polymer ?
#
loop_
_entity_poly.entity_id
_entity_poly.type
_entity_poly.pdbx_seq_one_letter_code
_entity_poly.pdbx_strand_id
1 'polypeptide(L)'
;MENQLQIPRTIHYCWFSGETKSVIMRECIKSWERVMPEYQIKCWDASLLDFNVPFIKQAYECKNWAFVTDYMRFYILWKEGGIYLDSDVEVYKSFDPFLKQAFFSGIEYEEKPFQQIGLSLIDQEGHLATPVFQNKSFGLAIEAAIIGAVKGHPYIKACLDYYQNTDYMENN
;
A
#
# COMPACT_ATOMS: atom_id res chain seq x y z
N MET A 1 4.89 30.56 8.69
CA MET A 1 4.59 29.23 9.27
C MET A 1 4.54 28.27 8.10
N GLU A 2 5.59 27.47 7.94
CA GLU A 2 5.59 26.39 6.93
C GLU A 2 4.44 25.45 7.27
N ASN A 3 3.52 25.28 6.33
CA ASN A 3 2.48 24.26 6.43
C ASN A 3 3.19 22.90 6.39
N GLN A 4 3.52 22.34 7.55
CA GLN A 4 4.17 21.05 7.64
C GLN A 4 3.23 20.03 7.00
N LEU A 5 3.60 19.50 5.85
CA LEU A 5 2.86 18.43 5.16
C LEU A 5 2.63 17.30 6.17
N GLN A 6 1.38 16.98 6.43
CA GLN A 6 0.98 15.92 7.34
C GLN A 6 0.12 14.91 6.59
N ILE A 7 0.28 13.64 6.91
CA ILE A 7 -0.56 12.58 6.37
C ILE A 7 -2.00 12.82 6.86
N PRO A 8 -2.99 12.91 5.95
CA PRO A 8 -4.39 13.08 6.32
C PRO A 8 -4.92 11.94 7.19
N ARG A 9 -5.80 12.26 8.15
CA ARG A 9 -6.55 11.26 8.93
C ARG A 9 -7.66 10.62 8.10
N THR A 10 -7.26 9.99 7.00
CA THR A 10 -8.16 9.27 6.10
C THR A 10 -7.59 7.89 5.85
N ILE A 11 -8.39 6.86 6.13
CA ILE A 11 -8.08 5.47 5.81
C ILE A 11 -8.78 5.14 4.50
N HIS A 12 -8.01 4.64 3.54
CA HIS A 12 -8.50 4.16 2.26
C HIS A 12 -8.38 2.64 2.18
N TYR A 13 -9.39 1.99 1.62
CA TYR A 13 -9.31 0.58 1.26
C TYR A 13 -10.06 0.33 -0.05
N CYS A 14 -9.75 -0.76 -0.73
CA CYS A 14 -10.35 -1.13 -2.00
C CYS A 14 -11.28 -2.34 -1.86
N TRP A 15 -12.40 -2.33 -2.63
CA TRP A 15 -13.30 -3.46 -2.72
C TRP A 15 -13.97 -3.50 -4.10
N PHE A 16 -13.41 -4.26 -5.04
CA PHE A 16 -13.79 -4.24 -6.46
C PHE A 16 -14.71 -5.37 -6.88
N SER A 17 -14.78 -6.49 -6.14
CA SER A 17 -15.58 -7.65 -6.52
C SER A 17 -17.10 -7.41 -6.48
N GLY A 18 -17.56 -6.44 -5.71
CA GLY A 18 -18.99 -6.23 -5.43
C GLY A 18 -19.62 -7.28 -4.51
N GLU A 19 -18.87 -8.30 -4.10
CA GLU A 19 -19.34 -9.36 -3.22
C GLU A 19 -19.47 -8.89 -1.76
N THR A 20 -20.22 -9.65 -0.97
CA THR A 20 -20.31 -9.39 0.48
C THR A 20 -18.96 -9.69 1.14
N LYS A 21 -18.41 -8.70 1.86
CA LYS A 21 -17.16 -8.86 2.63
C LYS A 21 -17.29 -10.01 3.63
N SER A 22 -16.25 -10.81 3.79
CA SER A 22 -16.16 -11.88 4.78
C SER A 22 -16.35 -11.35 6.21
N VAL A 23 -16.60 -12.24 7.15
CA VAL A 23 -16.70 -11.87 8.57
C VAL A 23 -15.39 -11.24 9.05
N ILE A 24 -14.25 -11.84 8.69
CA ILE A 24 -12.91 -11.36 9.08
C ILE A 24 -12.69 -9.93 8.59
N MET A 25 -12.94 -9.66 7.31
CA MET A 25 -12.76 -8.31 6.74
C MET A 25 -13.66 -7.27 7.42
N ARG A 26 -14.91 -7.62 7.75
CA ARG A 26 -15.80 -6.72 8.48
C ARG A 26 -15.28 -6.41 9.88
N GLU A 27 -14.74 -7.41 10.59
CA GLU A 27 -14.16 -7.21 11.92
C GLU A 27 -12.88 -6.37 11.86
N CYS A 28 -12.04 -6.56 10.82
CA CYS A 28 -10.88 -5.71 10.59
C CYS A 28 -11.29 -4.25 10.39
N ILE A 29 -12.27 -3.95 9.52
CA ILE A 29 -12.77 -2.59 9.29
C ILE A 29 -13.36 -1.99 10.58
N LYS A 30 -14.12 -2.76 11.36
CA LYS A 30 -14.62 -2.32 12.69
C LYS A 30 -13.49 -2.00 13.67
N SER A 31 -12.34 -2.67 13.56
CA SER A 31 -11.18 -2.33 14.38
C SER A 31 -10.67 -0.92 14.09
N TRP A 32 -10.72 -0.47 12.84
CA TRP A 32 -10.32 0.88 12.45
C TRP A 32 -11.26 1.93 13.05
N GLU A 33 -12.57 1.72 12.96
CA GLU A 33 -13.60 2.60 13.54
C GLU A 33 -13.45 2.69 15.07
N ARG A 34 -13.16 1.56 15.72
CA ARG A 34 -12.98 1.50 17.17
C ARG A 34 -11.72 2.20 17.66
N VAL A 35 -10.60 1.99 16.95
CA VAL A 35 -9.26 2.47 17.38
C VAL A 35 -9.00 3.92 16.94
N MET A 36 -9.61 4.33 15.83
CA MET A 36 -9.41 5.63 15.21
C MET A 36 -10.74 6.30 14.81
N PRO A 37 -11.65 6.56 15.78
CA PRO A 37 -12.99 7.08 15.49
C PRO A 37 -13.00 8.46 14.83
N GLU A 38 -11.91 9.23 14.93
CA GLU A 38 -11.75 10.52 14.27
C GLU A 38 -11.19 10.45 12.84
N TYR A 39 -10.90 9.25 12.33
CA TYR A 39 -10.44 9.06 10.96
C TYR A 39 -11.64 8.88 10.01
N GLN A 40 -11.54 9.49 8.85
CA GLN A 40 -12.47 9.20 7.77
C GLN A 40 -12.09 7.87 7.10
N ILE A 41 -13.04 6.94 6.96
CA ILE A 41 -12.84 5.68 6.26
C ILE A 41 -13.50 5.76 4.89
N LYS A 42 -12.73 5.54 3.81
CA LYS A 42 -13.19 5.59 2.42
C LYS A 42 -13.01 4.23 1.74
N CYS A 43 -14.11 3.66 1.26
CA CYS A 43 -14.08 2.50 0.37
C CYS A 43 -13.95 2.95 -1.09
N TRP A 44 -13.06 2.34 -1.84
CA TRP A 44 -12.91 2.53 -3.28
C TRP A 44 -13.41 1.29 -4.00
N ASP A 45 -14.41 1.46 -4.84
CA ASP A 45 -15.05 0.39 -5.59
C ASP A 45 -14.84 0.55 -7.11
N ALA A 46 -15.41 -0.36 -7.89
CA ALA A 46 -15.22 -0.41 -9.34
C ALA A 46 -15.73 0.83 -10.08
N SER A 47 -16.64 1.62 -9.50
CA SER A 47 -17.17 2.84 -10.13
C SER A 47 -16.13 3.96 -10.22
N LEU A 48 -15.03 3.85 -9.46
CA LEU A 48 -13.97 4.84 -9.37
C LEU A 48 -12.73 4.46 -10.20
N LEU A 49 -12.78 3.34 -10.95
CA LEU A 49 -11.69 2.88 -11.80
C LEU A 49 -11.63 3.65 -13.12
N ASP A 50 -10.43 4.03 -13.54
CA ASP A 50 -10.18 4.57 -14.88
C ASP A 50 -9.76 3.45 -15.83
N PHE A 51 -10.71 2.95 -16.63
CA PHE A 51 -10.48 1.91 -17.63
C PHE A 51 -9.70 2.38 -18.87
N ASN A 52 -9.30 3.66 -18.95
CA ASN A 52 -8.33 4.11 -19.95
C ASN A 52 -6.90 3.71 -19.58
N VAL A 53 -6.65 3.30 -18.34
CA VAL A 53 -5.38 2.72 -17.93
C VAL A 53 -5.37 1.23 -18.33
N PRO A 54 -4.50 0.79 -19.27
CA PRO A 54 -4.51 -0.58 -19.79
C PRO A 54 -4.35 -1.64 -18.70
N PHE A 55 -3.43 -1.42 -17.74
CA PHE A 55 -3.20 -2.31 -16.61
C PHE A 55 -4.49 -2.56 -15.80
N ILE A 56 -5.21 -1.50 -15.44
CA ILE A 56 -6.48 -1.59 -14.70
C ILE A 56 -7.52 -2.37 -15.50
N LYS A 57 -7.69 -2.04 -16.78
CA LYS A 57 -8.68 -2.68 -17.64
C LYS A 57 -8.44 -4.18 -17.71
N GLN A 58 -7.22 -4.59 -18.03
CA GLN A 58 -6.84 -5.99 -18.20
C GLN A 58 -6.98 -6.77 -16.88
N ALA A 59 -6.44 -6.24 -15.76
CA ALA A 59 -6.55 -6.88 -14.46
C ALA A 59 -8.01 -7.03 -14.01
N TYR A 60 -8.86 -6.02 -14.27
CA TYR A 60 -10.26 -6.05 -13.93
C TYR A 60 -11.04 -7.07 -14.77
N GLU A 61 -10.82 -7.14 -16.09
CA GLU A 61 -11.43 -8.12 -16.99
C GLU A 61 -11.07 -9.56 -16.60
N CYS A 62 -9.84 -9.77 -16.13
CA CYS A 62 -9.39 -11.05 -15.58
C CYS A 62 -9.92 -11.33 -14.15
N LYS A 63 -10.68 -10.41 -13.53
CA LYS A 63 -11.13 -10.48 -12.13
C LYS A 63 -9.98 -10.65 -11.13
N ASN A 64 -8.81 -10.15 -11.48
CA ASN A 64 -7.65 -10.20 -10.61
C ASN A 64 -7.61 -8.96 -9.71
N TRP A 65 -8.44 -9.00 -8.66
CA TRP A 65 -8.66 -7.85 -7.77
C TRP A 65 -7.39 -7.41 -7.03
N ALA A 66 -6.48 -8.33 -6.76
CA ALA A 66 -5.21 -8.01 -6.10
C ALA A 66 -4.41 -7.02 -6.96
N PHE A 67 -4.24 -7.27 -8.26
CA PHE A 67 -3.51 -6.37 -9.15
C PHE A 67 -4.23 -5.03 -9.38
N VAL A 68 -5.57 -5.03 -9.45
CA VAL A 68 -6.32 -3.77 -9.47
C VAL A 68 -6.03 -2.96 -8.21
N THR A 69 -5.98 -3.62 -7.05
CA THR A 69 -5.67 -3.01 -5.77
C THR A 69 -4.24 -2.49 -5.71
N ASP A 70 -3.27 -3.23 -6.26
CA ASP A 70 -1.86 -2.82 -6.30
C ASP A 70 -1.66 -1.48 -7.01
N TYR A 71 -2.34 -1.25 -8.13
CA TYR A 71 -2.35 0.06 -8.79
C TYR A 71 -3.08 1.11 -7.94
N MET A 72 -4.30 0.78 -7.48
CA MET A 72 -5.20 1.75 -6.86
C MET A 72 -4.68 2.26 -5.53
N ARG A 73 -3.97 1.46 -4.72
CA ARG A 73 -3.36 1.93 -3.47
C ARG A 73 -2.40 3.10 -3.70
N PHE A 74 -1.59 3.04 -4.77
CA PHE A 74 -0.67 4.12 -5.12
C PHE A 74 -1.39 5.31 -5.76
N TYR A 75 -2.38 5.08 -6.63
CA TYR A 75 -3.19 6.14 -7.21
C TYR A 75 -3.90 6.98 -6.15
N ILE A 76 -4.54 6.32 -5.19
CA ILE A 76 -5.28 6.95 -4.09
C ILE A 76 -4.34 7.78 -3.22
N LEU A 77 -3.24 7.20 -2.78
CA LEU A 77 -2.28 7.88 -1.92
C LEU A 77 -1.59 9.06 -2.63
N TRP A 78 -1.28 8.92 -3.92
CA TRP A 78 -0.76 10.04 -4.70
C TRP A 78 -1.76 11.19 -4.82
N LYS A 79 -3.02 10.85 -5.08
CA LYS A 79 -4.09 11.83 -5.33
C LYS A 79 -4.58 12.53 -4.06
N GLU A 80 -4.73 11.80 -2.98
CA GLU A 80 -5.37 12.29 -1.75
C GLU A 80 -4.42 12.35 -0.55
N GLY A 81 -3.38 11.54 -0.52
CA GLY A 81 -2.63 11.22 0.68
C GLY A 81 -3.47 10.34 1.62
N GLY A 82 -3.02 10.16 2.86
CA GLY A 82 -3.74 9.36 3.86
C GLY A 82 -3.06 8.02 4.11
N ILE A 83 -3.82 7.07 4.61
CA ILE A 83 -3.37 5.73 4.98
C ILE A 83 -4.16 4.72 4.15
N TYR A 84 -3.47 3.91 3.38
CA TYR A 84 -4.05 2.75 2.72
C TYR A 84 -3.93 1.53 3.64
N LEU A 85 -5.03 0.78 3.78
CA LEU A 85 -5.07 -0.52 4.45
C LEU A 85 -5.74 -1.56 3.54
N ASP A 86 -5.16 -2.75 3.47
CA ASP A 86 -5.89 -3.90 2.92
C ASP A 86 -7.07 -4.25 3.84
N SER A 87 -8.19 -4.74 3.26
CA SER A 87 -9.45 -4.92 3.98
C SER A 87 -9.42 -5.99 5.07
N ASP A 88 -8.36 -6.79 5.13
CA ASP A 88 -8.10 -7.85 6.13
C ASP A 88 -7.03 -7.47 7.16
N VAL A 89 -6.61 -6.21 7.20
CA VAL A 89 -5.70 -5.68 8.22
C VAL A 89 -6.48 -5.33 9.49
N GLU A 90 -6.18 -5.99 10.61
CA GLU A 90 -6.71 -5.61 11.92
C GLU A 90 -5.80 -4.58 12.60
N VAL A 91 -6.40 -3.50 13.15
CA VAL A 91 -5.66 -2.42 13.80
C VAL A 91 -5.87 -2.44 15.31
N TYR A 92 -4.77 -2.42 16.06
CA TYR A 92 -4.77 -2.42 17.53
C TYR A 92 -4.40 -1.09 18.16
N LYS A 93 -3.71 -0.19 17.40
CA LYS A 93 -3.26 1.12 17.88
C LYS A 93 -3.39 2.16 16.78
N SER A 94 -3.64 3.42 17.16
CA SER A 94 -3.73 4.54 16.23
C SER A 94 -2.43 4.79 15.46
N PHE A 95 -2.56 5.24 14.21
CA PHE A 95 -1.45 5.71 13.39
C PHE A 95 -1.04 7.17 13.67
N ASP A 96 -1.65 7.85 14.64
CA ASP A 96 -1.33 9.25 15.00
C ASP A 96 0.18 9.53 15.18
N PRO A 97 1.00 8.63 15.78
CA PRO A 97 2.43 8.87 15.93
C PRO A 97 3.19 9.01 14.58
N PHE A 98 2.63 8.47 13.50
CA PHE A 98 3.26 8.45 12.17
C PHE A 98 2.78 9.59 11.25
N LEU A 99 1.70 10.32 11.60
CA LEU A 99 1.10 11.32 10.72
C LEU A 99 2.02 12.51 10.39
N LYS A 100 3.02 12.77 11.22
CA LYS A 100 4.02 13.83 10.98
C LYS A 100 5.13 13.42 10.01
N GLN A 101 5.19 12.17 9.62
CA GLN A 101 6.11 11.69 8.59
C GLN A 101 5.56 12.02 7.20
N ALA A 102 6.45 12.11 6.21
CA ALA A 102 6.03 12.24 4.82
C ALA A 102 5.51 10.90 4.26
N PHE A 103 6.06 9.79 4.77
CA PHE A 103 5.75 8.42 4.37
C PHE A 103 6.02 7.46 5.54
N PHE A 104 5.20 6.40 5.64
CA PHE A 104 5.49 5.23 6.47
C PHE A 104 4.91 3.96 5.83
N SER A 105 5.52 2.82 6.14
CA SER A 105 5.01 1.49 5.84
C SER A 105 5.55 0.50 6.86
N GLY A 106 5.07 -0.73 6.85
CA GLY A 106 5.68 -1.86 7.53
C GLY A 106 6.87 -2.44 6.75
N ILE A 107 7.57 -3.36 7.38
CA ILE A 107 8.59 -4.19 6.74
C ILE A 107 8.03 -5.61 6.69
N GLU A 108 7.93 -6.15 5.49
CA GLU A 108 7.72 -7.59 5.30
C GLU A 108 9.04 -8.31 5.53
N TYR A 109 9.03 -9.30 6.42
CA TYR A 109 10.23 -10.02 6.83
C TYR A 109 10.08 -11.52 6.60
N GLU A 110 10.97 -12.08 5.78
CA GLU A 110 11.09 -13.50 5.54
C GLU A 110 12.41 -14.01 6.15
N GLU A 111 12.31 -14.78 7.23
CA GLU A 111 13.48 -15.22 8.01
C GLU A 111 14.51 -15.97 7.19
N LYS A 112 14.09 -16.97 6.40
CA LYS A 112 15.02 -17.84 5.66
C LYS A 112 15.84 -17.08 4.61
N PRO A 113 15.23 -16.34 3.66
CA PRO A 113 16.00 -15.53 2.70
C PRO A 113 16.85 -14.48 3.39
N PHE A 114 16.36 -13.86 4.47
CA PHE A 114 17.11 -12.86 5.22
C PHE A 114 18.37 -13.43 5.85
N GLN A 115 18.28 -14.58 6.52
CA GLN A 115 19.44 -15.26 7.11
C GLN A 115 20.46 -15.72 6.05
N GLN A 116 20.00 -16.14 4.89
CA GLN A 116 20.86 -16.66 3.82
C GLN A 116 21.55 -15.56 3.01
N ILE A 117 20.86 -14.46 2.74
CA ILE A 117 21.32 -13.42 1.81
C ILE A 117 21.26 -12.04 2.45
N GLY A 118 20.15 -11.68 3.09
CA GLY A 118 19.84 -10.33 3.56
C GLY A 118 20.87 -9.77 4.52
N LEU A 119 21.33 -10.58 5.48
CA LEU A 119 22.35 -10.17 6.46
C LEU A 119 23.65 -9.69 5.82
N SER A 120 24.05 -10.26 4.68
CA SER A 120 25.26 -9.89 3.97
C SER A 120 25.12 -8.58 3.18
N LEU A 121 23.91 -8.08 3.02
CA LEU A 121 23.58 -6.90 2.26
C LEU A 121 23.32 -5.66 3.13
N ILE A 122 23.34 -5.83 4.45
CA ILE A 122 23.08 -4.75 5.42
C ILE A 122 24.37 -4.45 6.17
N ASP A 123 24.75 -3.18 6.25
CA ASP A 123 25.89 -2.71 7.04
C ASP A 123 25.57 -2.68 8.56
N GLN A 124 26.56 -2.31 9.38
CA GLN A 124 26.40 -2.24 10.83
C GLN A 124 25.42 -1.17 11.29
N GLU A 125 25.15 -0.19 10.48
CA GLU A 125 24.18 0.90 10.71
C GLU A 125 22.76 0.54 10.22
N GLY A 126 22.59 -0.62 9.58
CA GLY A 126 21.29 -1.09 9.06
C GLY A 126 20.95 -0.57 7.66
N HIS A 127 21.89 -0.02 6.92
CA HIS A 127 21.69 0.42 5.54
C HIS A 127 21.99 -0.71 4.56
N LEU A 128 21.33 -0.71 3.40
CA LEU A 128 21.69 -1.60 2.30
C LEU A 128 23.06 -1.19 1.74
N ALA A 129 24.02 -2.09 1.82
CA ALA A 129 25.41 -1.87 1.35
C ALA A 129 25.51 -1.73 -0.19
N THR A 130 24.52 -2.26 -0.91
CA THR A 130 24.47 -2.16 -2.38
C THR A 130 23.00 -2.11 -2.82
N PRO A 131 22.63 -1.31 -3.83
CA PRO A 131 21.28 -1.36 -4.41
C PRO A 131 21.02 -2.76 -4.95
N VAL A 132 20.09 -3.48 -4.32
CA VAL A 132 19.73 -4.84 -4.74
C VAL A 132 18.57 -4.73 -5.74
N PHE A 133 18.92 -4.58 -7.02
CA PHE A 133 17.94 -4.54 -8.13
C PHE A 133 17.83 -5.87 -8.87
N GLN A 134 18.09 -7.00 -8.23
CA GLN A 134 17.93 -8.31 -8.86
C GLN A 134 16.73 -9.02 -8.25
N ASN A 135 15.91 -9.62 -9.09
CA ASN A 135 14.65 -10.35 -8.87
C ASN A 135 14.71 -11.48 -7.81
N LYS A 136 15.45 -11.31 -6.74
CA LYS A 136 15.52 -12.25 -5.62
C LYS A 136 15.14 -11.54 -4.33
N SER A 137 14.09 -12.02 -3.67
CA SER A 137 13.80 -11.63 -2.30
C SER A 137 15.04 -11.90 -1.43
N PHE A 138 15.50 -10.88 -0.73
CA PHE A 138 16.54 -11.01 0.29
C PHE A 138 15.95 -11.04 1.70
N GLY A 139 14.63 -11.27 1.79
CA GLY A 139 13.90 -11.42 3.04
C GLY A 139 13.46 -10.13 3.71
N LEU A 140 13.63 -8.97 3.06
CA LEU A 140 13.04 -7.70 3.47
C LEU A 140 12.34 -7.06 2.28
N ALA A 141 11.10 -6.61 2.48
CA ALA A 141 10.32 -5.84 1.53
C ALA A 141 9.52 -4.75 2.24
N ILE A 142 9.00 -3.80 1.48
CA ILE A 142 8.04 -2.82 1.98
C ILE A 142 6.68 -3.52 2.02
N GLU A 143 6.06 -3.55 3.21
CA GLU A 143 4.72 -4.11 3.39
C GLU A 143 3.68 -3.26 2.66
N ALA A 144 3.03 -3.84 1.65
CA ALA A 144 2.08 -3.13 0.82
C ALA A 144 0.66 -3.04 1.42
N ALA A 145 0.35 -3.88 2.40
CA ALA A 145 -0.96 -3.88 3.06
C ALA A 145 -1.20 -2.66 3.95
N ILE A 146 -0.12 -1.95 4.35
CA ILE A 146 -0.16 -0.76 5.22
C ILE A 146 0.78 0.29 4.67
N ILE A 147 0.25 1.36 4.09
CA ILE A 147 1.04 2.48 3.57
C ILE A 147 0.42 3.80 3.98
N GLY A 148 1.19 4.68 4.62
CA GLY A 148 0.80 6.06 4.87
C GLY A 148 1.68 7.03 4.09
N ALA A 149 1.06 8.03 3.45
CA ALA A 149 1.80 9.04 2.70
C ALA A 149 1.09 10.39 2.66
N VAL A 150 1.87 11.47 2.58
CA VAL A 150 1.34 12.78 2.20
C VAL A 150 0.94 12.77 0.73
N LYS A 151 -0.05 13.59 0.37
CA LYS A 151 -0.46 13.76 -1.02
C LYS A 151 0.72 14.16 -1.92
N GLY A 152 0.85 13.49 -3.06
CA GLY A 152 1.90 13.79 -4.04
C GLY A 152 3.29 13.29 -3.65
N HIS A 153 3.40 12.36 -2.70
CA HIS A 153 4.69 11.82 -2.27
C HIS A 153 5.48 11.18 -3.44
N PRO A 154 6.78 11.52 -3.64
CA PRO A 154 7.55 11.11 -4.82
C PRO A 154 7.71 9.59 -4.94
N TYR A 155 7.88 8.86 -3.85
CA TYR A 155 7.95 7.39 -3.88
C TYR A 155 6.62 6.78 -4.36
N ILE A 156 5.48 7.29 -3.86
CA ILE A 156 4.16 6.85 -4.31
C ILE A 156 3.96 7.12 -5.80
N LYS A 157 4.45 8.30 -6.29
CA LYS A 157 4.41 8.62 -7.72
C LYS A 157 5.24 7.64 -8.55
N ALA A 158 6.46 7.30 -8.11
CA ALA A 158 7.31 6.36 -8.81
C ALA A 158 6.68 4.96 -8.92
N CYS A 159 6.03 4.47 -7.83
CA CYS A 159 5.28 3.22 -7.86
C CYS A 159 4.09 3.28 -8.83
N LEU A 160 3.34 4.38 -8.81
CA LEU A 160 2.21 4.58 -9.74
C LEU A 160 2.67 4.61 -11.19
N ASP A 161 3.77 5.31 -11.49
CA ASP A 161 4.34 5.41 -12.84
C ASP A 161 4.80 4.04 -13.36
N TYR A 162 5.32 3.18 -12.49
CA TYR A 162 5.67 1.81 -12.85
C TYR A 162 4.45 1.08 -13.43
N TYR A 163 3.32 1.07 -12.72
CA TYR A 163 2.09 0.41 -13.19
C TYR A 163 1.48 1.06 -14.44
N GLN A 164 1.62 2.39 -14.61
CA GLN A 164 1.12 3.10 -15.79
C GLN A 164 1.91 2.76 -17.06
N ASN A 165 3.17 2.38 -16.91
CA ASN A 165 4.08 2.03 -18.01
C ASN A 165 4.29 0.52 -18.17
N THR A 166 3.56 -0.29 -17.42
CA THR A 166 3.69 -1.75 -17.42
C THR A 166 2.40 -2.38 -17.95
N ASP A 167 2.54 -3.35 -18.84
CA ASP A 167 1.39 -4.16 -19.28
C ASP A 167 1.13 -5.27 -18.26
N TYR A 168 -0.14 -5.43 -17.86
CA TYR A 168 -0.56 -6.48 -16.94
C TYR A 168 -0.24 -7.88 -17.49
N MET A 169 -0.43 -8.10 -18.82
CA MET A 169 -0.22 -9.39 -19.47
C MET A 169 1.26 -9.76 -19.65
N GLU A 170 2.18 -8.80 -19.56
CA GLU A 170 3.63 -9.08 -19.63
C GLU A 170 4.23 -9.56 -18.29
N ASN A 171 3.48 -9.43 -17.20
CA ASN A 171 3.95 -9.74 -15.83
C ASN A 171 3.28 -10.97 -15.20
N ASN A 172 2.47 -11.75 -15.95
CA ASN A 172 1.78 -12.96 -15.46
C ASN A 172 2.01 -14.18 -16.34
#